data_8eea1ac374b991bfc3b16978c2902279
#
_entry.id   8eea1ac374b991bfc3b16978c2902279
#
_cell.length_a   1.000
_cell.length_b   1.000
_cell.length_c   1.000
_cell.angle_alpha   90.00
_cell.angle_beta   90.00
_cell.angle_gamma   90.00
#
_symmetry.space_group_name_H-M   'P 1'
#
loop_
_entity.id
_entity.type
_entity.pdbx_description
1 polymer ?
#
loop_
_entity_poly.entity_id
_entity_poly.type
_entity_poly.pdbx_seq_one_letter_code
_entity_poly.pdbx_strand_id
1 'polypeptide(L)'
;MNKVTENYNLYLRATEAAAIAAAKLRGNGDGKAADKVATEAMRAVLQDSEIHTRVVIGEGERDDAPMLYIGEEMGNSESKLKIDIAVDPLECTNHCAKDLPDALAVLAAAPRGALLHAPDTYMNKLCGSSQLVDKISLLNSVEDNLSLAAQALNKSISDLKII
;
A
#
# COMPACT_ATOMS: atom_id res chain seq x y z
N MET A 1 -0.99 4.60 -23.29
CA MET A 1 -0.93 3.81 -22.04
C MET A 1 -0.03 4.54 -21.06
N ASN A 2 -0.30 4.55 -19.78
CA ASN A 2 0.54 5.25 -18.79
C ASN A 2 1.79 4.40 -18.54
N LYS A 3 2.99 4.99 -18.61
CA LYS A 3 4.28 4.28 -18.42
C LYS A 3 4.37 3.55 -17.06
N VAL A 4 3.61 3.97 -16.05
CA VAL A 4 3.52 3.27 -14.76
C VAL A 4 2.85 1.91 -14.95
N THR A 5 1.72 1.86 -15.66
CA THR A 5 0.98 0.62 -15.94
C THR A 5 1.72 -0.32 -16.90
N GLU A 6 2.61 0.19 -17.76
CA GLU A 6 3.44 -0.65 -18.63
C GLU A 6 4.47 -1.47 -17.84
N ASN A 7 4.79 -1.05 -16.62
CA ASN A 7 5.78 -1.69 -15.76
C ASN A 7 5.15 -2.49 -14.60
N TYR A 8 3.88 -2.85 -14.70
CA TYR A 8 3.18 -3.60 -13.64
C TYR A 8 3.90 -4.91 -13.25
N ASN A 9 4.61 -5.55 -14.18
CA ASN A 9 5.38 -6.77 -13.92
C ASN A 9 6.49 -6.56 -12.87
N LEU A 10 7.10 -5.38 -12.82
CA LEU A 10 8.10 -5.07 -11.78
C LEU A 10 7.43 -5.05 -10.40
N TYR A 11 6.29 -4.38 -10.29
CA TYR A 11 5.58 -4.25 -9.02
C TYR A 11 5.03 -5.58 -8.54
N LEU A 12 4.48 -6.38 -9.47
CA LEU A 12 4.03 -7.73 -9.18
C LEU A 12 5.19 -8.61 -8.68
N ARG A 13 6.33 -8.63 -9.37
CA ARG A 13 7.52 -9.38 -8.94
C ARG A 13 8.04 -8.94 -7.57
N ALA A 14 7.96 -7.65 -7.25
CA ALA A 14 8.40 -7.13 -5.96
C ALA A 14 7.48 -7.63 -4.82
N THR A 15 6.16 -7.60 -5.01
CA THR A 15 5.20 -8.13 -4.02
C THR A 15 5.25 -9.65 -3.94
N GLU A 16 5.41 -10.38 -5.05
CA GLU A 16 5.60 -11.83 -5.06
C GLU A 16 6.87 -12.24 -4.31
N ALA A 17 7.98 -11.54 -4.52
CA ALA A 17 9.24 -11.83 -3.83
C ALA A 17 9.10 -11.67 -2.31
N ALA A 18 8.46 -10.59 -1.86
CA ALA A 18 8.18 -10.36 -0.44
C ALA A 18 7.29 -11.47 0.15
N ALA A 19 6.18 -11.79 -0.52
CA ALA A 19 5.24 -12.83 -0.09
C ALA A 19 5.90 -14.22 -0.01
N ILE A 20 6.71 -14.58 -1.00
CA ILE A 20 7.46 -15.86 -1.03
C ILE A 20 8.50 -15.91 0.09
N ALA A 21 9.19 -14.81 0.38
CA ALA A 21 10.17 -14.74 1.45
C ALA A 21 9.49 -14.89 2.82
N ALA A 22 8.43 -14.12 3.09
CA ALA A 22 7.65 -14.18 4.33
C ALA A 22 7.00 -15.55 4.55
N ALA A 23 6.48 -16.19 3.49
CA ALA A 23 5.83 -17.48 3.57
C ALA A 23 6.73 -18.60 4.13
N LYS A 24 8.05 -18.50 3.97
CA LYS A 24 9.02 -19.46 4.55
C LYS A 24 9.08 -19.38 6.07
N LEU A 25 8.64 -18.27 6.65
CA LEU A 25 8.64 -18.03 8.10
C LEU A 25 7.22 -18.07 8.68
N ARG A 26 6.23 -18.45 7.89
CA ARG A 26 4.84 -18.57 8.32
C ARG A 26 4.73 -19.55 9.50
N GLY A 27 4.03 -19.14 10.55
CA GLY A 27 3.81 -19.94 11.74
C GLY A 27 5.02 -20.09 12.69
N ASN A 28 6.12 -19.39 12.44
CA ASN A 28 7.32 -19.47 13.29
C ASN A 28 7.24 -18.65 14.59
N GLY A 29 6.20 -17.82 14.77
CA GLY A 29 5.98 -16.97 15.94
C GLY A 29 6.77 -15.66 15.94
N ASP A 30 7.62 -15.40 14.94
CA ASP A 30 8.44 -14.19 14.84
C ASP A 30 8.03 -13.30 13.65
N GLY A 31 7.12 -12.37 13.91
CA GLY A 31 6.65 -11.41 12.91
C GLY A 31 7.76 -10.48 12.41
N LYS A 32 8.70 -10.09 13.28
CA LYS A 32 9.79 -9.20 12.89
C LYS A 32 10.77 -9.88 11.91
N ALA A 33 11.06 -11.15 12.14
CA ALA A 33 11.88 -11.91 11.20
C ALA A 33 11.18 -12.08 9.84
N ALA A 34 9.88 -12.37 9.84
CA ALA A 34 9.09 -12.50 8.62
C ALA A 34 9.02 -11.17 7.84
N ASP A 35 8.79 -10.07 8.53
CA ASP A 35 8.78 -8.72 7.96
C ASP A 35 10.13 -8.33 7.36
N LYS A 36 11.21 -8.56 8.08
CA LYS A 36 12.56 -8.29 7.60
C LYS A 36 12.88 -8.99 6.29
N VAL A 37 12.59 -10.29 6.16
CA VAL A 37 12.89 -11.01 4.92
C VAL A 37 11.98 -10.60 3.76
N ALA A 38 10.75 -10.17 4.03
CA ALA A 38 9.85 -9.60 3.04
C ALA A 38 10.39 -8.27 2.51
N THR A 39 10.79 -7.37 3.42
CA THR A 39 11.39 -6.07 3.11
C THR A 39 12.66 -6.22 2.27
N GLU A 40 13.58 -7.11 2.68
CA GLU A 40 14.81 -7.41 1.93
C GLU A 40 14.52 -7.92 0.51
N ALA A 41 13.54 -8.83 0.38
CA ALA A 41 13.19 -9.42 -0.91
C ALA A 41 12.53 -8.41 -1.86
N MET A 42 11.59 -7.59 -1.36
CA MET A 42 10.96 -6.53 -2.15
C MET A 42 11.99 -5.51 -2.63
N ARG A 43 12.83 -5.05 -1.71
CA ARG A 43 13.89 -4.08 -1.99
C ARG A 43 14.85 -4.58 -3.05
N ALA A 44 15.27 -5.85 -2.99
CA ALA A 44 16.20 -6.42 -3.95
C ALA A 44 15.65 -6.37 -5.39
N VAL A 45 14.37 -6.68 -5.59
CA VAL A 45 13.72 -6.59 -6.91
C VAL A 45 13.64 -5.16 -7.41
N LEU A 46 13.32 -4.20 -6.54
CA LEU A 46 13.23 -2.79 -6.89
C LEU A 46 14.62 -2.21 -7.20
N GLN A 47 15.65 -2.61 -6.45
CA GLN A 47 17.03 -2.18 -6.66
C GLN A 47 17.61 -2.67 -8.00
N ASP A 48 17.25 -3.88 -8.44
CA ASP A 48 17.70 -4.48 -9.70
C ASP A 48 16.80 -4.07 -10.89
N SER A 49 16.19 -2.89 -10.84
CA SER A 49 15.30 -2.44 -11.89
C SER A 49 15.89 -1.33 -12.75
N GLU A 50 15.47 -1.26 -14.02
CA GLU A 50 15.80 -0.18 -14.94
C GLU A 50 15.01 1.12 -14.66
N ILE A 51 14.12 1.12 -13.66
CA ILE A 51 13.29 2.25 -13.30
C ILE A 51 13.88 2.93 -12.06
N HIS A 52 13.86 4.27 -12.05
CA HIS A 52 14.21 5.02 -10.85
C HIS A 52 13.00 5.15 -9.93
N THR A 53 12.96 4.38 -8.87
CA THR A 53 11.89 4.39 -7.87
C THR A 53 12.29 5.18 -6.63
N ARG A 54 11.30 5.80 -5.96
CA ARG A 54 11.46 6.46 -4.66
C ARG A 54 10.32 6.05 -3.73
N VAL A 55 10.66 5.67 -2.52
CA VAL A 55 9.69 5.38 -1.46
C VAL A 55 9.08 6.68 -0.93
N VAL A 56 7.76 6.80 -0.96
CA VAL A 56 7.00 7.92 -0.37
C VAL A 56 6.30 7.51 0.91
N ILE A 57 5.83 6.26 0.97
CA ILE A 57 5.31 5.59 2.17
C ILE A 57 5.99 4.23 2.23
N GLY A 58 6.58 3.87 3.36
CA GLY A 58 7.35 2.64 3.53
C GLY A 58 7.51 2.25 4.99
N GLU A 59 8.60 1.57 5.32
CA GLU A 59 8.87 0.96 6.63
C GLU A 59 9.15 1.97 7.78
N GLY A 60 9.12 3.24 7.51
CA GLY A 60 9.35 4.30 8.48
C GLY A 60 10.37 5.34 8.02
N GLU A 61 10.85 6.13 8.98
CA GLU A 61 11.90 7.12 8.74
C GLU A 61 13.27 6.47 8.59
N ARG A 62 14.16 7.15 7.89
CA ARG A 62 15.50 6.62 7.57
C ARG A 62 16.30 6.13 8.77
N ASP A 63 16.15 6.80 9.92
CA ASP A 63 16.93 6.48 11.12
C ASP A 63 16.37 5.24 11.86
N ASP A 64 15.10 4.89 11.61
CA ASP A 64 14.39 3.78 12.26
C ASP A 64 14.31 2.53 11.36
N ALA A 65 14.27 2.72 10.03
CA ALA A 65 14.16 1.65 9.06
C ALA A 65 15.44 1.54 8.20
N PRO A 66 16.12 0.39 8.20
CA PRO A 66 17.34 0.20 7.42
C PRO A 66 17.10 0.10 5.91
N MET A 67 15.87 -0.22 5.48
CA MET A 67 15.47 -0.44 4.08
C MET A 67 14.04 -0.01 3.87
N LEU A 68 13.70 0.36 2.62
CA LEU A 68 12.40 0.84 2.21
C LEU A 68 11.89 2.02 3.05
N TYR A 69 12.84 2.81 3.58
CA TYR A 69 12.51 4.01 4.35
C TYR A 69 11.99 5.13 3.44
N ILE A 70 11.27 6.07 4.04
CA ILE A 70 10.76 7.24 3.33
C ILE A 70 11.91 8.04 2.70
N GLY A 71 11.84 8.24 1.39
CA GLY A 71 12.86 8.92 0.60
C GLY A 71 13.96 8.00 0.04
N GLU A 72 13.98 6.70 0.33
CA GLU A 72 14.93 5.78 -0.30
C GLU A 72 14.71 5.74 -1.81
N GLU A 73 15.79 5.87 -2.55
CA GLU A 73 15.80 5.76 -4.01
C GLU A 73 16.49 4.48 -4.46
N MET A 74 15.88 3.78 -5.41
CA MET A 74 16.31 2.46 -5.89
C MET A 74 16.23 2.36 -7.41
N GLY A 75 16.92 1.36 -7.96
CA GLY A 75 16.96 1.11 -9.40
C GLY A 75 17.93 2.03 -10.12
N ASN A 76 17.72 2.19 -11.43
CA ASN A 76 18.62 2.97 -12.28
C ASN A 76 18.40 4.48 -12.11
N SER A 77 19.32 5.17 -11.44
CA SER A 77 19.25 6.62 -11.20
C SER A 77 19.24 7.47 -12.49
N GLU A 78 19.81 6.95 -13.59
CA GLU A 78 19.85 7.61 -14.90
C GLU A 78 18.54 7.39 -15.70
N SER A 79 17.62 6.61 -15.20
CA SER A 79 16.35 6.32 -15.85
C SER A 79 15.53 7.58 -16.04
N LYS A 80 15.00 7.77 -17.27
CA LYS A 80 14.03 8.83 -17.56
C LYS A 80 12.66 8.57 -16.93
N LEU A 81 12.39 7.31 -16.60
CA LEU A 81 11.16 6.91 -15.93
C LEU A 81 11.39 6.96 -14.43
N LYS A 82 10.80 7.96 -13.79
CA LYS A 82 10.84 8.17 -12.34
C LYS A 82 9.48 7.90 -11.73
N ILE A 83 9.45 7.04 -10.72
CA ILE A 83 8.22 6.56 -10.08
C ILE A 83 8.33 6.71 -8.57
N ASP A 84 7.24 7.16 -7.95
CA ASP A 84 7.04 7.10 -6.51
C ASP A 84 6.27 5.83 -6.16
N ILE A 85 6.66 5.21 -5.05
CA ILE A 85 6.02 4.00 -4.53
C ILE A 85 5.59 4.19 -3.07
N ALA A 86 4.49 3.52 -2.73
CA ALA A 86 4.06 3.28 -1.36
C ALA A 86 4.05 1.77 -1.15
N VAL A 87 4.70 1.29 -0.10
CA VAL A 87 4.93 -0.14 0.14
C VAL A 87 4.61 -0.53 1.57
N ASP A 88 4.12 -1.75 1.70
CA ASP A 88 4.11 -2.54 2.92
C ASP A 88 4.47 -3.98 2.53
N PRO A 89 5.71 -4.42 2.78
CA PRO A 89 6.19 -5.73 2.36
C PRO A 89 5.48 -6.90 3.05
N LEU A 90 4.96 -6.69 4.26
CA LEU A 90 4.20 -7.69 5.02
C LEU A 90 3.13 -7.07 5.90
N GLU A 91 2.03 -6.62 5.29
CA GLU A 91 0.81 -6.21 6.00
C GLU A 91 0.28 -7.38 6.85
N CYS A 92 -0.07 -7.10 8.10
CA CYS A 92 -0.48 -8.09 9.08
C CYS A 92 0.62 -9.10 9.46
N THR A 93 1.79 -8.62 9.86
CA THR A 93 2.96 -9.42 10.28
C THR A 93 2.62 -10.50 11.31
N ASN A 94 1.72 -10.20 12.27
CA ASN A 94 1.24 -11.15 13.27
C ASN A 94 0.45 -12.32 12.66
N HIS A 95 -0.26 -12.11 11.56
CA HIS A 95 -0.98 -13.17 10.87
C HIS A 95 0.01 -14.15 10.23
N CYS A 96 1.05 -13.65 9.58
CA CYS A 96 2.11 -14.48 9.05
C CYS A 96 2.80 -15.29 10.16
N ALA A 97 3.20 -14.63 11.25
CA ALA A 97 3.88 -15.28 12.38
C ALA A 97 3.05 -16.38 13.05
N LYS A 98 1.73 -16.25 13.06
CA LYS A 98 0.79 -17.20 13.71
C LYS A 98 0.11 -18.17 12.75
N ASP A 99 0.51 -18.21 11.49
CA ASP A 99 -0.11 -19.02 10.44
C ASP A 99 -1.61 -18.72 10.24
N LEU A 100 -1.99 -17.46 10.38
CA LEU A 100 -3.35 -16.98 10.13
C LEU A 100 -3.48 -16.52 8.67
N PRO A 101 -4.71 -16.49 8.11
CA PRO A 101 -4.96 -15.98 6.77
C PRO A 101 -4.78 -14.45 6.69
N ASP A 102 -4.79 -13.94 5.46
CA ASP A 102 -4.90 -12.51 5.13
C ASP A 102 -3.66 -11.64 5.45
N ALA A 103 -2.48 -12.25 5.58
CA ALA A 103 -1.22 -11.51 5.46
C ALA A 103 -0.96 -11.18 3.98
N LEU A 104 -0.60 -9.94 3.67
CA LEU A 104 -0.46 -9.43 2.31
C LEU A 104 0.88 -8.75 2.09
N ALA A 105 1.37 -8.72 0.86
CA ALA A 105 2.42 -7.82 0.41
C ALA A 105 1.81 -6.77 -0.51
N VAL A 106 2.01 -5.49 -0.22
CA VAL A 106 1.32 -4.39 -0.91
C VAL A 106 2.31 -3.41 -1.52
N LEU A 107 2.03 -2.99 -2.75
CA LEU A 107 2.75 -1.92 -3.41
C LEU A 107 1.79 -1.09 -4.27
N ALA A 108 1.84 0.22 -4.10
CA ALA A 108 1.22 1.17 -5.00
C ALA A 108 2.29 1.98 -5.73
N ALA A 109 2.11 2.24 -7.01
CA ALA A 109 3.05 2.99 -7.84
C ALA A 109 2.37 4.13 -8.60
N ALA A 110 3.02 5.28 -8.67
CA ALA A 110 2.53 6.44 -9.39
C ALA A 110 3.69 7.23 -10.02
N PRO A 111 3.43 8.11 -11.01
CA PRO A 111 4.45 9.02 -11.51
C PRO A 111 5.09 9.83 -10.37
N ARG A 112 6.36 10.16 -10.50
CA ARG A 112 7.10 10.97 -9.52
C ARG A 112 6.31 12.23 -9.14
N GLY A 113 6.06 12.42 -7.83
CA GLY A 113 5.32 13.53 -7.26
C GLY A 113 3.80 13.37 -7.26
N ALA A 114 3.26 12.22 -7.67
CA ALA A 114 1.81 11.97 -7.70
C ALA A 114 1.28 11.20 -6.48
N LEU A 115 2.15 10.69 -5.61
CA LEU A 115 1.74 10.13 -4.31
C LEU A 115 1.81 11.19 -3.21
N LEU A 116 0.77 11.26 -2.41
CA LEU A 116 0.75 12.07 -1.19
C LEU A 116 1.62 11.38 -0.12
N HIS A 117 2.61 12.09 0.41
CA HIS A 117 3.25 11.68 1.64
C HIS A 117 2.25 11.81 2.79
N ALA A 118 1.96 10.71 3.46
CA ALA A 118 1.08 10.67 4.62
C ALA A 118 1.86 10.14 5.82
N PRO A 119 1.66 10.71 7.04
CA PRO A 119 2.25 10.16 8.25
C PRO A 119 1.70 8.76 8.51
N ASP A 120 2.51 7.90 9.12
CA ASP A 120 2.10 6.57 9.59
C ASP A 120 1.22 6.70 10.83
N THR A 121 -0.05 7.02 10.61
CA THR A 121 -1.05 7.22 11.67
C THR A 121 -2.41 6.68 11.23
N TYR A 122 -3.19 6.26 12.22
CA TYR A 122 -4.60 5.97 11.98
C TYR A 122 -5.37 7.25 11.66
N MET A 123 -6.22 7.20 10.66
CA MET A 123 -7.05 8.30 10.22
C MET A 123 -8.49 7.85 10.01
N ASN A 124 -9.44 8.75 10.31
CA ASN A 124 -10.80 8.55 9.83
C ASN A 124 -10.82 8.75 8.32
N LYS A 125 -11.35 7.77 7.59
CA LYS A 125 -11.44 7.80 6.13
C LYS A 125 -12.88 7.58 5.70
N LEU A 126 -13.30 8.34 4.71
CA LEU A 126 -14.60 8.18 4.07
C LEU A 126 -14.38 8.10 2.56
N CYS A 127 -14.73 6.98 1.97
CA CYS A 127 -14.59 6.73 0.55
C CYS A 127 -15.91 6.27 -0.05
N GLY A 128 -16.21 6.69 -1.26
CA GLY A 128 -17.41 6.29 -1.95
C GLY A 128 -17.33 6.55 -3.45
N SER A 129 -18.38 6.21 -4.18
CA SER A 129 -18.47 6.50 -5.62
C SER A 129 -18.47 8.01 -5.90
N SER A 130 -18.14 8.39 -7.15
CA SER A 130 -18.16 9.79 -7.58
C SER A 130 -19.54 10.49 -7.40
N GLN A 131 -20.62 9.73 -7.34
CA GLN A 131 -21.98 10.24 -7.08
C GLN A 131 -22.14 10.79 -5.66
N LEU A 132 -21.25 10.41 -4.73
CA LEU A 132 -21.25 10.83 -3.33
C LEU A 132 -20.36 12.04 -3.05
N VAL A 133 -19.62 12.53 -4.05
CA VAL A 133 -18.83 13.77 -3.92
C VAL A 133 -19.75 14.91 -3.48
N ASP A 134 -19.31 15.68 -2.48
CA ASP A 134 -20.02 16.79 -1.85
C ASP A 134 -21.37 16.41 -1.19
N LYS A 135 -21.69 15.11 -1.08
CA LYS A 135 -22.92 14.62 -0.42
C LYS A 135 -22.63 14.06 0.96
N ILE A 136 -21.53 13.36 1.13
CA ILE A 136 -21.13 12.77 2.40
C ILE A 136 -19.88 13.47 2.95
N SER A 137 -19.71 13.48 4.27
CA SER A 137 -18.61 14.17 4.93
C SER A 137 -18.21 13.47 6.23
N LEU A 138 -16.92 13.51 6.57
CA LEU A 138 -16.43 13.09 7.90
C LEU A 138 -16.97 13.96 9.05
N LEU A 139 -17.53 15.14 8.73
CA LEU A 139 -18.14 16.03 9.71
C LEU A 139 -19.60 15.68 10.02
N ASN A 140 -20.23 14.85 9.21
CA ASN A 140 -21.60 14.40 9.42
C ASN A 140 -21.62 13.19 10.37
N SER A 141 -22.78 12.91 10.99
CA SER A 141 -23.01 11.64 11.67
C SER A 141 -22.99 10.46 10.68
N VAL A 142 -22.82 9.26 11.19
CA VAL A 142 -22.91 8.03 10.37
C VAL A 142 -24.30 7.91 9.75
N GLU A 143 -25.36 8.18 10.54
CA GLU A 143 -26.77 8.11 10.13
C GLU A 143 -27.07 9.10 9.00
N ASP A 144 -26.57 10.32 9.09
CA ASP A 144 -26.73 11.34 8.07
C ASP A 144 -26.03 10.93 6.78
N ASN A 145 -24.77 10.45 6.87
CA ASN A 145 -24.02 9.97 5.72
C ASN A 145 -24.70 8.79 5.02
N LEU A 146 -25.28 7.85 5.78
CA LEU A 146 -26.04 6.73 5.22
C LEU A 146 -27.28 7.21 4.48
N SER A 147 -28.02 8.13 5.07
CA SER A 147 -29.24 8.71 4.49
C SER A 147 -28.93 9.46 3.20
N LEU A 148 -27.90 10.31 3.22
CA LEU A 148 -27.44 11.07 2.05
C LEU A 148 -26.90 10.15 0.93
N ALA A 149 -26.17 9.12 1.30
CA ALA A 149 -25.66 8.14 0.34
C ALA A 149 -26.80 7.33 -0.32
N ALA A 150 -27.77 6.86 0.47
CA ALA A 150 -28.95 6.16 -0.02
C ALA A 150 -29.73 7.01 -1.01
N GLN A 151 -29.97 8.28 -0.67
CA GLN A 151 -30.64 9.25 -1.54
C GLN A 151 -29.85 9.48 -2.84
N ALA A 152 -28.54 9.75 -2.74
CA ALA A 152 -27.70 10.05 -3.91
C ALA A 152 -27.57 8.85 -4.86
N LEU A 153 -27.61 7.63 -4.34
CA LEU A 153 -27.53 6.39 -5.11
C LEU A 153 -28.89 5.84 -5.53
N ASN A 154 -29.98 6.47 -5.15
CA ASN A 154 -31.36 6.01 -5.35
C ASN A 154 -31.57 4.57 -4.82
N LYS A 155 -31.16 4.32 -3.58
CA LYS A 155 -31.23 3.03 -2.89
C LYS A 155 -31.89 3.18 -1.52
N SER A 156 -32.37 2.06 -0.95
CA SER A 156 -32.66 2.03 0.48
C SER A 156 -31.35 1.93 1.29
N ILE A 157 -31.37 2.36 2.56
CA ILE A 157 -30.18 2.24 3.44
C ILE A 157 -29.77 0.77 3.58
N SER A 158 -30.75 -0.15 3.64
CA SER A 158 -30.51 -1.60 3.72
C SER A 158 -29.80 -2.21 2.50
N ASP A 159 -29.83 -1.52 1.35
CA ASP A 159 -29.19 -1.98 0.11
C ASP A 159 -27.78 -1.38 -0.09
N LEU A 160 -27.34 -0.52 0.84
CA LEU A 160 -25.97 -0.01 0.84
C LEU A 160 -25.01 -1.13 1.29
N LYS A 161 -23.90 -1.27 0.57
CA LYS A 161 -22.78 -2.10 1.01
C LYS A 161 -21.75 -1.19 1.64
N ILE A 162 -21.43 -1.45 2.90
CA ILE A 162 -20.49 -0.68 3.71
C ILE A 162 -19.44 -1.64 4.25
N ILE A 163 -18.20 -1.22 4.23
CA ILE A 163 -17.04 -1.97 4.72
C ILE A 163 -16.46 -1.22 5.91
#